data_05dd8993d829ef845cfeaa31dd3d59a3
#
_entry.id   05dd8993d829ef845cfeaa31dd3d59a3
#
_cell.length_a   1.000
_cell.length_b   1.000
_cell.length_c   1.000
_cell.angle_alpha   90.00
_cell.angle_beta   90.00
_cell.angle_gamma   90.00
#
_symmetry.space_group_name_H-M   'P 1'
#
loop_
_entity.id
_entity.type
_entity.pdbx_description
1 polymer ?
#
loop_
_entity_poly.entity_id
_entity_poly.type
_entity_poly.pdbx_seq_one_letter_code
_entity_poly.pdbx_strand_id
1 'polypeptide(L)'
;MKTYKIAVIAGDGIGPEVIAEGVKVLNAVAKLDGGFQFDFTHFPWGCDYYKQTGKMMPADGMEQLAGFDAIFLGAVGAPDVPDHISLWDLLLTIRKGFDQYVNLRPVKLLKGAPCPLKDVKESDIDMIFVRENSEGEYAGSGSWLYKGKPNEVVIQDGVFSRYGCERIIRYAFELARKEKKSLTSISKGNALNYSMVFWDQIFREVGKEYPDVKTNTLLVDAASMFMVKDPARFEVVVTSNLFGDILTDLGAAIAGGMGLAAGANLNPEGKYPSMFEPVHGSAPDIAGTGKANPLATVWSASQMLDFFGYPQWGKKLLDCIEHLLCENKTLTCDLGGTATTQQVGDAIVELLQK
;
A
#
# COMPACT_ATOMS: atom_id res chain seq x y z
N MET A 1 25.98 -15.22 4.14
CA MET A 1 24.57 -15.14 3.78
C MET A 1 23.95 -14.06 4.64
N LYS A 2 23.27 -13.07 4.03
CA LYS A 2 22.63 -11.96 4.76
C LYS A 2 21.30 -12.46 5.34
N THR A 3 21.02 -12.18 6.61
CA THR A 3 19.73 -12.51 7.23
C THR A 3 18.93 -11.23 7.45
N TYR A 4 17.70 -11.20 6.95
CA TYR A 4 16.76 -10.13 7.19
C TYR A 4 15.72 -10.56 8.23
N LYS A 5 15.59 -9.77 9.28
CA LYS A 5 14.57 -9.98 10.33
C LYS A 5 13.26 -9.33 9.90
N ILE A 6 12.22 -10.11 9.76
CA ILE A 6 10.91 -9.64 9.32
C ILE A 6 9.89 -9.84 10.44
N ALA A 7 9.29 -8.73 10.89
CA ALA A 7 8.14 -8.79 11.78
C ALA A 7 6.88 -9.10 10.97
N VAL A 8 6.23 -10.22 11.24
CA VAL A 8 5.00 -10.63 10.57
C VAL A 8 3.80 -10.33 11.47
N ILE A 9 2.93 -9.45 11.01
CA ILE A 9 1.64 -9.15 11.65
C ILE A 9 0.56 -9.61 10.67
N ALA A 10 0.11 -10.86 10.81
CA ALA A 10 -0.91 -11.39 9.92
C ALA A 10 -2.25 -10.64 10.06
N GLY A 11 -2.55 -10.16 11.27
CA GLY A 11 -3.74 -9.36 11.57
C GLY A 11 -5.03 -10.18 11.54
N ASP A 12 -6.06 -9.64 10.89
CA ASP A 12 -7.44 -10.07 10.99
C ASP A 12 -7.98 -10.68 9.68
N GLY A 13 -9.08 -11.39 9.78
CA GLY A 13 -9.85 -11.87 8.64
C GLY A 13 -9.05 -12.77 7.71
N ILE A 14 -8.91 -12.36 6.45
CA ILE A 14 -8.11 -13.10 5.44
C ILE A 14 -6.60 -12.91 5.62
N GLY A 15 -6.16 -11.98 6.46
CA GLY A 15 -4.74 -11.66 6.67
C GLY A 15 -3.87 -12.89 6.95
N PRO A 16 -4.23 -13.80 7.88
CA PRO A 16 -3.47 -15.02 8.14
C PRO A 16 -3.29 -15.92 6.91
N GLU A 17 -4.33 -16.06 6.08
CA GLU A 17 -4.29 -16.89 4.87
C GLU A 17 -3.34 -16.31 3.82
N VAL A 18 -3.46 -15.02 3.52
CA VAL A 18 -2.65 -14.39 2.46
C VAL A 18 -1.19 -14.19 2.88
N ILE A 19 -0.93 -13.89 4.16
CA ILE A 19 0.43 -13.76 4.71
C ILE A 19 1.17 -15.09 4.70
N ALA A 20 0.50 -16.19 4.98
CA ALA A 20 1.13 -17.53 4.91
C ALA A 20 1.70 -17.78 3.50
N GLU A 21 0.98 -17.38 2.46
CA GLU A 21 1.43 -17.51 1.07
C GLU A 21 2.56 -16.53 0.74
N GLY A 22 2.50 -15.29 1.21
CA GLY A 22 3.59 -14.32 1.06
C GLY A 22 4.90 -14.79 1.71
N VAL A 23 4.84 -15.32 2.93
CA VAL A 23 6.00 -15.90 3.63
C VAL A 23 6.55 -17.11 2.89
N LYS A 24 5.67 -17.98 2.39
CA LYS A 24 6.06 -19.15 1.57
C LYS A 24 6.84 -18.71 0.32
N VAL A 25 6.34 -17.70 -0.39
CA VAL A 25 6.97 -17.17 -1.61
C VAL A 25 8.32 -16.53 -1.30
N LEU A 26 8.43 -15.70 -0.24
CA LEU A 26 9.69 -15.10 0.17
C LEU A 26 10.74 -16.15 0.54
N ASN A 27 10.37 -17.23 1.23
CA ASN A 27 11.26 -18.35 1.53
C ASN A 27 11.72 -19.08 0.26
N ALA A 28 10.83 -19.26 -0.72
CA ALA A 28 11.19 -19.87 -1.99
C ALA A 28 12.20 -19.01 -2.76
N VAL A 29 12.00 -17.69 -2.81
CA VAL A 29 12.95 -16.74 -3.41
C VAL A 29 14.32 -16.81 -2.71
N ALA A 30 14.35 -16.75 -1.37
CA ALA A 30 15.60 -16.80 -0.61
C ALA A 30 16.37 -18.12 -0.86
N LYS A 31 15.65 -19.24 -0.94
CA LYS A 31 16.24 -20.55 -1.25
C LYS A 31 16.84 -20.60 -2.67
N LEU A 32 16.19 -19.96 -3.64
CA LEU A 32 16.66 -19.93 -5.02
C LEU A 32 17.86 -19.00 -5.20
N ASP A 33 17.88 -17.86 -4.50
CA ASP A 33 18.98 -16.89 -4.52
C ASP A 33 20.25 -17.45 -3.82
N GLY A 34 20.09 -18.02 -2.63
CA GLY A 34 21.18 -18.57 -1.80
C GLY A 34 22.12 -17.53 -1.18
N GLY A 35 21.96 -16.23 -1.48
CA GLY A 35 22.77 -15.14 -0.91
C GLY A 35 22.18 -14.50 0.34
N PHE A 36 20.88 -14.66 0.55
CA PHE A 36 20.18 -14.13 1.72
C PHE A 36 19.13 -15.11 2.25
N GLN A 37 18.64 -14.84 3.45
CA GLN A 37 17.53 -15.56 4.08
C GLN A 37 16.68 -14.60 4.90
N PHE A 38 15.46 -15.02 5.22
CA PHE A 38 14.56 -14.31 6.11
C PHE A 38 14.43 -15.04 7.46
N ASP A 39 14.39 -14.25 8.54
CA ASP A 39 14.05 -14.69 9.89
C ASP A 39 12.70 -14.03 10.25
N PHE A 40 11.64 -14.82 10.23
CA PHE A 40 10.27 -14.35 10.45
C PHE A 40 9.86 -14.50 11.91
N THR A 41 9.50 -13.39 12.55
CA THR A 41 8.88 -13.38 13.88
C THR A 41 7.42 -12.98 13.76
N HIS A 42 6.53 -13.85 14.21
CA HIS A 42 5.07 -13.63 14.12
C HIS A 42 4.54 -12.95 15.38
N PHE A 43 3.77 -11.88 15.20
CA PHE A 43 3.10 -11.13 16.25
C PHE A 43 1.58 -11.34 16.13
N PRO A 44 0.89 -11.83 17.18
CA PRO A 44 -0.54 -12.11 17.15
C PRO A 44 -1.36 -10.83 17.42
N TRP A 45 -1.00 -9.72 16.76
CA TRP A 45 -1.62 -8.42 16.97
C TRP A 45 -2.74 -8.19 15.96
N GLY A 46 -3.81 -7.57 16.43
CA GLY A 46 -5.02 -7.30 15.64
C GLY A 46 -6.26 -7.27 16.54
N CYS A 47 -7.42 -7.43 15.94
CA CYS A 47 -8.71 -7.37 16.62
C CYS A 47 -8.91 -8.48 17.64
N ASP A 48 -8.41 -9.69 17.41
CA ASP A 48 -8.50 -10.76 18.39
C ASP A 48 -7.62 -10.49 19.61
N TYR A 49 -6.47 -9.88 19.45
CA TYR A 49 -5.65 -9.40 20.54
C TYR A 49 -6.37 -8.27 21.32
N TYR A 50 -7.03 -7.35 20.57
CA TYR A 50 -7.84 -6.29 21.18
C TYR A 50 -8.98 -6.84 22.03
N LYS A 51 -9.71 -7.84 21.57
CA LYS A 51 -10.80 -8.47 22.33
C LYS A 51 -10.33 -9.07 23.65
N GLN A 52 -9.10 -9.57 23.70
CA GLN A 52 -8.52 -10.19 24.89
C GLN A 52 -7.91 -9.17 25.87
N THR A 53 -7.32 -8.08 25.36
CA THR A 53 -6.46 -7.19 26.13
C THR A 53 -6.95 -5.74 26.19
N GLY A 54 -7.91 -5.36 25.34
CA GLY A 54 -8.34 -3.97 25.14
C GLY A 54 -7.37 -3.10 24.35
N LYS A 55 -6.37 -3.70 23.66
CA LYS A 55 -5.37 -3.01 22.83
C LYS A 55 -5.13 -3.78 21.57
N MET A 56 -4.82 -3.10 20.46
CA MET A 56 -4.49 -3.75 19.17
C MET A 56 -3.09 -4.36 19.15
N MET A 57 -2.17 -3.84 19.98
CA MET A 57 -0.82 -4.35 20.24
C MET A 57 -0.40 -4.00 21.69
N PRO A 58 0.64 -4.63 22.27
CA PRO A 58 1.12 -4.29 23.60
C PRO A 58 1.72 -2.87 23.65
N ALA A 59 1.85 -2.32 24.87
CA ALA A 59 2.31 -0.94 25.04
C ALA A 59 3.76 -0.72 24.55
N ASP A 60 4.58 -1.75 24.58
CA ASP A 60 5.96 -1.78 24.09
C ASP A 60 6.07 -2.33 22.64
N GLY A 61 4.93 -2.45 21.93
CA GLY A 61 4.88 -3.02 20.59
C GLY A 61 5.78 -2.30 19.58
N MET A 62 5.86 -0.98 19.67
CA MET A 62 6.76 -0.18 18.82
C MET A 62 8.24 -0.49 19.10
N GLU A 63 8.60 -0.67 20.36
CA GLU A 63 9.97 -1.04 20.75
C GLU A 63 10.32 -2.45 20.25
N GLN A 64 9.38 -3.38 20.34
CA GLN A 64 9.56 -4.74 19.81
C GLN A 64 9.80 -4.72 18.30
N LEU A 65 9.06 -3.91 17.53
CA LEU A 65 9.20 -3.82 16.08
C LEU A 65 10.46 -3.09 15.62
N ALA A 66 11.01 -2.18 16.42
CA ALA A 66 12.13 -1.32 16.02
C ALA A 66 13.42 -2.09 15.66
N GLY A 67 13.55 -3.33 16.11
CA GLY A 67 14.72 -4.19 15.82
C GLY A 67 14.63 -5.02 14.54
N PHE A 68 13.58 -4.86 13.73
CA PHE A 68 13.39 -5.59 12.50
C PHE A 68 13.81 -4.77 11.27
N ASP A 69 14.18 -5.46 10.20
CA ASP A 69 14.56 -4.83 8.93
C ASP A 69 13.30 -4.38 8.14
N ALA A 70 12.19 -5.09 8.29
CA ALA A 70 10.90 -4.74 7.73
C ALA A 70 9.74 -5.37 8.51
N ILE A 71 8.53 -4.84 8.25
CA ILE A 71 7.26 -5.38 8.75
C ILE A 71 6.48 -5.90 7.56
N PHE A 72 5.90 -7.09 7.68
CA PHE A 72 4.99 -7.68 6.71
C PHE A 72 3.61 -7.81 7.34
N LEU A 73 2.68 -6.94 6.91
CA LEU A 73 1.34 -6.83 7.47
C LEU A 73 0.32 -7.48 6.52
N GLY A 74 -0.62 -8.22 7.10
CA GLY A 74 -1.73 -8.81 6.34
C GLY A 74 -2.90 -7.85 6.18
N ALA A 75 -3.88 -7.96 7.07
CA ALA A 75 -5.06 -7.11 7.04
C ALA A 75 -5.50 -6.74 8.46
N VAL A 76 -6.23 -5.63 8.60
CA VAL A 76 -6.69 -5.15 9.91
C VAL A 76 -8.18 -4.83 9.82
N GLY A 77 -8.92 -5.22 10.86
CA GLY A 77 -10.33 -4.92 11.04
C GLY A 77 -11.19 -6.16 11.26
N ALA A 78 -12.19 -6.04 12.13
CA ALA A 78 -13.20 -7.06 12.40
C ALA A 78 -14.57 -6.39 12.61
N PRO A 79 -15.69 -7.04 12.23
CA PRO A 79 -17.03 -6.43 12.30
C PRO A 79 -17.45 -5.99 13.71
N ASP A 80 -16.88 -6.59 14.73
CA ASP A 80 -17.16 -6.35 16.14
C ASP A 80 -16.16 -5.40 16.82
N VAL A 81 -15.19 -4.85 16.08
CA VAL A 81 -14.24 -3.83 16.55
C VAL A 81 -14.39 -2.57 15.69
N PRO A 82 -14.66 -1.38 16.28
CA PRO A 82 -14.80 -0.14 15.51
C PRO A 82 -13.54 0.18 14.68
N ASP A 83 -13.71 0.55 13.41
CA ASP A 83 -12.61 0.81 12.48
C ASP A 83 -11.66 1.90 12.98
N HIS A 84 -12.17 2.92 13.67
CA HIS A 84 -11.33 3.96 14.26
C HIS A 84 -10.43 3.45 15.41
N ILE A 85 -10.70 2.27 15.98
CA ILE A 85 -9.82 1.61 16.95
C ILE A 85 -8.82 0.72 16.20
N SER A 86 -9.32 -0.18 15.36
CA SER A 86 -8.46 -1.15 14.68
C SER A 86 -7.42 -0.49 13.80
N LEU A 87 -7.79 0.56 13.05
CA LEU A 87 -6.89 1.29 12.18
C LEU A 87 -5.90 2.16 12.98
N TRP A 88 -6.39 2.93 13.98
CA TRP A 88 -5.56 3.89 14.71
C TRP A 88 -4.58 3.22 15.67
N ASP A 89 -5.02 2.21 16.41
CA ASP A 89 -4.22 1.63 17.48
C ASP A 89 -3.19 0.59 16.98
N LEU A 90 -3.19 0.27 15.68
CA LEU A 90 -2.18 -0.61 15.07
C LEU A 90 -1.53 0.06 13.85
N LEU A 91 -2.23 0.12 12.72
CA LEU A 91 -1.68 0.50 11.43
C LEU A 91 -1.14 1.95 11.43
N LEU A 92 -1.95 2.92 11.84
CA LEU A 92 -1.54 4.32 11.86
C LEU A 92 -0.49 4.60 12.94
N THR A 93 -0.54 3.88 14.07
CA THR A 93 0.49 3.97 15.11
C THR A 93 1.85 3.51 14.56
N ILE A 94 1.92 2.39 13.84
CA ILE A 94 3.14 1.90 13.21
C ILE A 94 3.65 2.89 12.16
N ARG A 95 2.79 3.34 11.25
CA ARG A 95 3.16 4.29 10.17
C ARG A 95 3.76 5.58 10.73
N LYS A 96 3.12 6.16 11.74
CA LYS A 96 3.58 7.42 12.35
C LYS A 96 4.80 7.21 13.24
N GLY A 97 4.80 6.18 14.07
CA GLY A 97 5.89 5.92 15.01
C GLY A 97 7.21 5.58 14.33
N PHE A 98 7.18 4.95 13.17
CA PHE A 98 8.35 4.66 12.34
C PHE A 98 8.56 5.64 11.20
N ASP A 99 7.88 6.78 11.24
CA ASP A 99 8.00 7.83 10.23
C ASP A 99 7.98 7.28 8.79
N GLN A 100 7.04 6.36 8.53
CA GLN A 100 6.81 5.74 7.22
C GLN A 100 5.98 6.71 6.35
N TYR A 101 6.57 7.85 6.03
CA TYR A 101 5.88 8.98 5.41
C TYR A 101 5.57 8.80 3.92
N VAL A 102 6.15 7.80 3.28
CA VAL A 102 5.87 7.45 1.89
C VAL A 102 4.98 6.21 1.86
N ASN A 103 3.76 6.33 1.34
CA ASN A 103 2.98 5.16 0.94
C ASN A 103 3.06 5.02 -0.58
N LEU A 104 3.81 4.00 -1.01
CA LEU A 104 4.06 3.73 -2.42
C LEU A 104 3.08 2.65 -2.90
N ARG A 105 2.19 3.02 -3.81
CA ARG A 105 1.14 2.15 -4.36
C ARG A 105 1.25 2.07 -5.88
N PRO A 106 1.76 0.97 -6.45
CA PRO A 106 1.68 0.74 -7.88
C PRO A 106 0.23 0.47 -8.29
N VAL A 107 -0.20 1.11 -9.36
CA VAL A 107 -1.48 0.85 -10.03
C VAL A 107 -1.15 0.46 -11.46
N LYS A 108 -1.09 -0.84 -11.71
CA LYS A 108 -0.69 -1.40 -12.99
C LYS A 108 -1.66 -2.50 -13.41
N LEU A 109 -2.16 -2.40 -14.63
CA LEU A 109 -2.91 -3.49 -15.25
C LEU A 109 -1.92 -4.59 -15.64
N LEU A 110 -1.83 -5.61 -14.80
CA LEU A 110 -1.00 -6.77 -15.05
C LEU A 110 -1.54 -7.55 -16.25
N LYS A 111 -0.65 -8.13 -17.04
CA LYS A 111 -1.04 -8.92 -18.21
C LYS A 111 -1.91 -10.11 -17.77
N GLY A 112 -3.08 -10.23 -18.39
CA GLY A 112 -4.07 -11.25 -18.04
C GLY A 112 -5.04 -10.86 -16.90
N ALA A 113 -4.83 -9.72 -16.24
CA ALA A 113 -5.78 -9.23 -15.24
C ALA A 113 -7.07 -8.69 -15.90
N PRO A 114 -8.24 -8.84 -15.27
CA PRO A 114 -9.48 -8.27 -15.78
C PRO A 114 -9.45 -6.74 -15.68
N CYS A 115 -9.91 -6.05 -16.72
CA CYS A 115 -10.06 -4.60 -16.71
C CYS A 115 -11.52 -4.22 -17.01
N PRO A 116 -12.17 -3.38 -16.20
CA PRO A 116 -13.54 -2.93 -16.44
C PRO A 116 -13.64 -1.85 -17.50
N LEU A 117 -12.51 -1.24 -17.88
CA LEU A 117 -12.49 -0.17 -18.88
C LEU A 117 -12.49 -0.77 -20.29
N LYS A 118 -13.18 -0.11 -21.22
CA LYS A 118 -13.23 -0.50 -22.63
C LYS A 118 -12.01 0.05 -23.38
N ASP A 119 -11.50 -0.72 -24.33
CA ASP A 119 -10.44 -0.31 -25.27
C ASP A 119 -9.13 0.14 -24.60
N VAL A 120 -8.84 -0.37 -23.40
CA VAL A 120 -7.63 -0.09 -22.61
C VAL A 120 -6.65 -1.27 -22.74
N LYS A 121 -5.38 -0.97 -22.96
CA LYS A 121 -4.28 -1.94 -23.02
C LYS A 121 -3.56 -1.97 -21.67
N GLU A 122 -2.81 -3.03 -21.42
CA GLU A 122 -1.99 -3.17 -20.21
C GLU A 122 -1.03 -1.98 -20.03
N SER A 123 -0.48 -1.47 -21.15
CA SER A 123 0.43 -0.31 -21.16
C SER A 123 -0.23 1.02 -20.77
N ASP A 124 -1.56 1.10 -20.79
CA ASP A 124 -2.29 2.33 -20.54
C ASP A 124 -2.53 2.58 -19.06
N ILE A 125 -2.37 1.53 -18.23
CA ILE A 125 -2.46 1.62 -16.77
C ILE A 125 -1.13 1.12 -16.17
N ASP A 126 -0.18 2.03 -15.99
CA ASP A 126 1.12 1.80 -15.34
C ASP A 126 1.53 3.06 -14.57
N MET A 127 0.86 3.32 -13.46
CA MET A 127 1.09 4.47 -12.61
C MET A 127 1.63 4.05 -11.25
N ILE A 128 2.40 4.96 -10.65
CA ILE A 128 2.93 4.80 -9.29
C ILE A 128 2.44 5.97 -8.44
N PHE A 129 1.60 5.68 -7.44
CA PHE A 129 1.17 6.67 -6.48
C PHE A 129 2.18 6.80 -5.34
N VAL A 130 2.62 8.02 -5.11
CA VAL A 130 3.38 8.47 -3.95
C VAL A 130 2.41 9.22 -3.06
N ARG A 131 1.76 8.49 -2.14
CA ARG A 131 0.79 9.02 -1.19
C ARG A 131 1.51 9.50 0.06
N GLU A 132 1.27 10.74 0.48
CA GLU A 132 1.67 11.20 1.81
C GLU A 132 1.02 10.29 2.87
N ASN A 133 1.73 9.93 3.94
CA ASN A 133 1.30 8.85 4.82
C ASN A 133 1.31 9.19 6.33
N SER A 134 1.60 10.43 6.69
CA SER A 134 1.78 10.84 8.09
C SER A 134 0.91 12.00 8.55
N GLU A 135 0.50 12.84 7.62
CA GLU A 135 -0.24 14.08 7.86
C GLU A 135 -1.63 14.08 7.19
N GLY A 136 -2.13 15.24 6.83
CA GLY A 136 -3.44 15.43 6.23
C GLY A 136 -4.57 15.21 7.24
N GLU A 137 -5.68 14.68 6.78
CA GLU A 137 -6.87 14.36 7.57
C GLU A 137 -6.63 13.18 8.54
N TYR A 138 -5.58 12.40 8.30
CA TYR A 138 -5.13 11.31 9.17
C TYR A 138 -4.14 11.76 10.26
N ALA A 139 -3.90 13.06 10.43
CA ALA A 139 -3.01 13.59 11.46
C ALA A 139 -3.48 13.29 12.89
N GLY A 140 -4.79 13.10 13.08
CA GLY A 140 -5.37 12.86 14.39
C GLY A 140 -5.63 14.16 15.18
N SER A 141 -5.74 15.29 14.48
CA SER A 141 -6.11 16.57 15.05
C SER A 141 -7.62 16.80 14.88
N GLY A 142 -8.25 17.34 15.93
CA GLY A 142 -9.66 17.64 15.93
C GLY A 142 -10.23 17.73 17.34
N SER A 143 -11.52 17.95 17.41
CA SER A 143 -12.22 18.00 18.71
C SER A 143 -13.67 17.60 18.58
N TRP A 144 -14.24 17.17 19.71
CA TRP A 144 -15.64 16.83 19.86
C TRP A 144 -16.23 17.63 21.02
N LEU A 145 -17.10 18.58 20.70
CA LEU A 145 -17.75 19.45 21.67
C LEU A 145 -19.18 18.99 21.91
N TYR A 146 -19.63 19.07 23.14
CA TYR A 146 -21.02 18.75 23.56
C TYR A 146 -21.50 17.35 23.14
N LYS A 147 -20.61 16.35 23.14
CA LYS A 147 -20.89 14.97 22.71
C LYS A 147 -22.18 14.41 23.33
N GLY A 148 -23.08 13.90 22.48
CA GLY A 148 -24.38 13.35 22.87
C GLY A 148 -25.45 14.40 23.23
N LYS A 149 -25.23 15.71 22.93
CA LYS A 149 -26.21 16.78 23.13
C LYS A 149 -26.73 17.32 21.79
N PRO A 150 -27.94 17.98 21.78
CA PRO A 150 -28.51 18.52 20.53
C PRO A 150 -27.63 19.55 19.79
N ASN A 151 -26.72 20.19 20.50
CA ASN A 151 -25.76 21.16 19.98
C ASN A 151 -24.36 20.57 19.81
N GLU A 152 -24.27 19.28 19.60
CA GLU A 152 -23.01 18.58 19.36
C GLU A 152 -22.27 19.13 18.14
N VAL A 153 -20.94 19.31 18.27
CA VAL A 153 -20.06 19.79 17.21
C VAL A 153 -18.84 18.92 17.11
N VAL A 154 -18.47 18.52 15.91
CA VAL A 154 -17.25 17.79 15.59
C VAL A 154 -16.37 18.63 14.67
N ILE A 155 -15.09 18.70 15.00
CA ILE A 155 -14.06 19.33 14.16
C ILE A 155 -13.04 18.26 13.84
N GLN A 156 -12.78 18.05 12.54
CA GLN A 156 -11.68 17.24 12.03
C GLN A 156 -10.74 18.16 11.27
N ASP A 157 -9.50 18.26 11.73
CA ASP A 157 -8.50 19.12 11.08
C ASP A 157 -7.67 18.32 10.07
N GLY A 158 -7.40 18.94 8.92
CA GLY A 158 -6.35 18.49 8.01
C GLY A 158 -5.06 19.26 8.30
N VAL A 159 -4.00 18.57 8.72
CA VAL A 159 -2.71 19.16 9.07
C VAL A 159 -1.73 18.97 7.92
N PHE A 160 -1.16 20.08 7.45
CA PHE A 160 -0.20 20.10 6.34
C PHE A 160 1.00 20.94 6.75
N SER A 161 2.09 20.32 7.13
CA SER A 161 3.33 21.05 7.43
C SER A 161 4.18 21.22 6.18
N ARG A 162 5.03 22.26 6.16
CA ARG A 162 6.03 22.42 5.09
C ARG A 162 6.93 21.19 5.01
N TYR A 163 7.39 20.70 6.14
CA TYR A 163 8.26 19.54 6.23
C TYR A 163 7.62 18.30 5.62
N GLY A 164 6.37 17.98 6.00
CA GLY A 164 5.65 16.81 5.48
C GLY A 164 5.37 16.91 3.99
N CYS A 165 4.87 18.09 3.51
CA CYS A 165 4.60 18.28 2.08
C CYS A 165 5.89 18.24 1.25
N GLU A 166 6.96 18.92 1.70
CA GLU A 166 8.21 19.01 0.94
C GLU A 166 8.89 17.64 0.78
N ARG A 167 9.00 16.86 1.86
CA ARG A 167 9.68 15.55 1.80
C ARG A 167 8.99 14.56 0.88
N ILE A 168 7.65 14.48 0.89
CA ILE A 168 6.91 13.55 0.03
C ILE A 168 6.94 13.99 -1.43
N ILE A 169 6.83 15.30 -1.68
CA ILE A 169 6.93 15.85 -3.03
C ILE A 169 8.34 15.64 -3.59
N ARG A 170 9.38 15.87 -2.79
CA ARG A 170 10.78 15.61 -3.18
C ARG A 170 11.02 14.15 -3.50
N TYR A 171 10.53 13.24 -2.68
CA TYR A 171 10.58 11.79 -2.96
C TYR A 171 9.94 11.44 -4.31
N ALA A 172 8.77 12.03 -4.60
CA ALA A 172 8.09 11.78 -5.88
C ALA A 172 8.87 12.33 -7.09
N PHE A 173 9.53 13.48 -6.97
CA PHE A 173 10.41 14.01 -8.00
C PHE A 173 11.63 13.10 -8.24
N GLU A 174 12.26 12.62 -7.18
CA GLU A 174 13.40 11.70 -7.25
C GLU A 174 13.01 10.37 -7.91
N LEU A 175 11.85 9.84 -7.53
CA LEU A 175 11.30 8.64 -8.16
C LEU A 175 11.01 8.85 -9.64
N ALA A 176 10.33 9.93 -10.01
CA ALA A 176 10.01 10.25 -11.40
C ALA A 176 11.28 10.41 -12.26
N ARG A 177 12.30 11.07 -11.71
CA ARG A 177 13.61 11.22 -12.37
C ARG A 177 14.32 9.87 -12.56
N LYS A 178 14.34 9.03 -11.51
CA LYS A 178 14.94 7.69 -11.56
C LYS A 178 14.28 6.80 -12.61
N GLU A 179 12.95 6.81 -12.63
CA GLU A 179 12.14 6.01 -13.57
C GLU A 179 12.02 6.64 -14.97
N LYS A 180 12.53 7.87 -15.17
CA LYS A 180 12.40 8.66 -16.41
C LYS A 180 10.93 8.87 -16.81
N LYS A 181 10.08 9.09 -15.83
CA LYS A 181 8.64 9.29 -15.93
C LYS A 181 8.26 10.74 -15.64
N SER A 182 7.08 11.16 -16.09
CA SER A 182 6.47 12.43 -15.71
C SER A 182 5.90 12.36 -14.30
N LEU A 183 5.74 13.52 -13.64
CA LEU A 183 5.16 13.64 -12.31
C LEU A 183 3.88 14.48 -12.36
N THR A 184 2.77 13.92 -11.92
CA THR A 184 1.49 14.62 -11.74
C THR A 184 1.23 14.85 -10.25
N SER A 185 1.07 16.11 -9.84
CA SER A 185 0.58 16.47 -8.51
C SER A 185 -0.95 16.58 -8.52
N ILE A 186 -1.61 15.94 -7.56
CA ILE A 186 -3.05 16.00 -7.40
C ILE A 186 -3.41 16.75 -6.13
N SER A 187 -4.24 17.78 -6.28
CA SER A 187 -4.67 18.65 -5.19
C SER A 187 -6.17 19.04 -5.31
N LYS A 188 -6.63 19.93 -4.46
CA LYS A 188 -7.94 20.58 -4.54
C LYS A 188 -7.82 22.07 -4.21
N GLY A 189 -6.78 22.72 -4.71
CA GLY A 189 -6.44 24.10 -4.41
C GLY A 189 -7.51 25.14 -4.77
N ASN A 190 -8.45 24.79 -5.67
CA ASN A 190 -9.58 25.65 -6.01
C ASN A 190 -10.69 25.71 -4.94
N ALA A 191 -10.69 24.79 -3.96
CA ALA A 191 -11.70 24.72 -2.90
C ALA A 191 -11.08 24.71 -1.50
N LEU A 192 -9.94 24.04 -1.31
CA LEU A 192 -9.20 23.98 -0.06
C LEU A 192 -8.10 25.06 -0.07
N ASN A 193 -8.53 26.29 0.13
CA ASN A 193 -7.74 27.50 -0.10
C ASN A 193 -6.56 27.74 0.89
N TYR A 194 -6.42 26.92 1.91
CA TYR A 194 -5.24 26.91 2.78
C TYR A 194 -4.35 25.70 2.50
N SER A 195 -4.81 24.50 2.82
CA SER A 195 -4.01 23.27 2.77
C SER A 195 -3.53 22.95 1.35
N MET A 196 -4.44 22.97 0.36
CA MET A 196 -4.08 22.55 -0.99
C MET A 196 -3.44 23.67 -1.82
N VAL A 197 -3.70 24.94 -1.52
CA VAL A 197 -2.93 26.05 -2.09
C VAL A 197 -1.48 26.00 -1.58
N PHE A 198 -1.29 25.67 -0.28
CA PHE A 198 0.03 25.46 0.30
C PHE A 198 0.76 24.26 -0.33
N TRP A 199 0.06 23.14 -0.53
CA TRP A 199 0.58 21.97 -1.26
C TRP A 199 1.07 22.34 -2.67
N ASP A 200 0.21 23.04 -3.44
CA ASP A 200 0.54 23.46 -4.81
C ASP A 200 1.71 24.44 -4.85
N GLN A 201 1.84 25.30 -3.83
CA GLN A 201 2.97 26.20 -3.69
C GLN A 201 4.27 25.40 -3.51
N ILE A 202 4.30 24.45 -2.57
CA ILE A 202 5.49 23.63 -2.30
C ILE A 202 5.84 22.77 -3.51
N PHE A 203 4.86 22.19 -4.20
CA PHE A 203 5.11 21.45 -5.42
C PHE A 203 5.84 22.29 -6.48
N ARG A 204 5.40 23.54 -6.69
CA ARG A 204 6.07 24.46 -7.61
C ARG A 204 7.46 24.90 -7.13
N GLU A 205 7.65 25.06 -5.82
CA GLU A 205 8.95 25.42 -5.24
C GLU A 205 9.97 24.30 -5.44
N VAL A 206 9.64 23.07 -5.05
CA VAL A 206 10.49 21.89 -5.21
C VAL A 206 10.75 21.58 -6.68
N GLY A 207 9.75 21.74 -7.55
CA GLY A 207 9.88 21.50 -8.98
C GLY A 207 10.97 22.32 -9.68
N LYS A 208 11.34 23.49 -9.13
CA LYS A 208 12.45 24.30 -9.66
C LYS A 208 13.81 23.60 -9.55
N GLU A 209 13.95 22.67 -8.61
CA GLU A 209 15.17 21.88 -8.40
C GLU A 209 15.27 20.68 -9.34
N TYR A 210 14.16 20.37 -10.07
CA TYR A 210 14.03 19.21 -10.96
C TYR A 210 13.58 19.63 -12.38
N PRO A 211 14.33 20.50 -13.08
CA PRO A 211 13.93 21.04 -14.39
C PRO A 211 13.87 19.99 -15.49
N ASP A 212 14.46 18.83 -15.26
CA ASP A 212 14.49 17.66 -16.14
C ASP A 212 13.25 16.76 -16.02
N VAL A 213 12.43 16.94 -14.97
CA VAL A 213 11.19 16.17 -14.76
C VAL A 213 10.01 16.93 -15.33
N LYS A 214 9.32 16.30 -16.30
CA LYS A 214 8.07 16.87 -16.83
C LYS A 214 6.97 16.78 -15.78
N THR A 215 6.34 17.91 -15.46
CA THR A 215 5.31 17.99 -14.42
C THR A 215 3.93 18.35 -14.96
N ASN A 216 2.89 17.89 -14.27
CA ASN A 216 1.50 18.27 -14.47
C ASN A 216 0.82 18.47 -13.11
N THR A 217 -0.27 19.24 -13.08
CA THR A 217 -1.12 19.41 -11.90
C THR A 217 -2.58 19.19 -12.27
N LEU A 218 -3.30 18.45 -11.42
CA LEU A 218 -4.72 18.18 -11.62
C LEU A 218 -5.48 18.37 -10.30
N LEU A 219 -6.73 18.80 -10.42
CA LEU A 219 -7.68 18.72 -9.31
C LEU A 219 -8.14 17.27 -9.14
N VAL A 220 -8.38 16.83 -7.91
CA VAL A 220 -8.68 15.44 -7.56
C VAL A 220 -9.91 14.89 -8.29
N ASP A 221 -10.94 15.71 -8.49
CA ASP A 221 -12.13 15.34 -9.26
C ASP A 221 -11.83 15.14 -10.75
N ALA A 222 -11.00 15.99 -11.34
CA ALA A 222 -10.53 15.82 -12.71
C ALA A 222 -9.60 14.59 -12.83
N ALA A 223 -8.74 14.35 -11.84
CA ALA A 223 -7.89 13.18 -11.80
C ALA A 223 -8.71 11.88 -11.75
N SER A 224 -9.74 11.81 -10.90
CA SER A 224 -10.67 10.67 -10.82
C SER A 224 -11.35 10.38 -12.16
N MET A 225 -11.81 11.43 -12.85
CA MET A 225 -12.41 11.31 -14.19
C MET A 225 -11.39 10.78 -15.22
N PHE A 226 -10.16 11.31 -15.20
CA PHE A 226 -9.15 10.91 -16.16
C PHE A 226 -8.57 9.52 -15.89
N MET A 227 -8.53 9.05 -14.65
CA MET A 227 -8.15 7.67 -14.35
C MET A 227 -9.07 6.66 -15.06
N VAL A 228 -10.34 7.02 -15.28
CA VAL A 228 -11.30 6.18 -16.01
C VAL A 228 -11.27 6.43 -17.52
N LYS A 229 -11.09 7.68 -17.97
CA LYS A 229 -11.23 8.05 -19.38
C LYS A 229 -9.94 8.00 -20.18
N ASP A 230 -8.81 8.24 -19.53
CA ASP A 230 -7.49 8.39 -20.16
C ASP A 230 -6.39 8.08 -19.12
N PRO A 231 -6.34 6.82 -18.62
CA PRO A 231 -5.39 6.44 -17.58
C PRO A 231 -3.92 6.55 -18.00
N ALA A 232 -3.64 6.45 -19.30
CA ALA A 232 -2.28 6.52 -19.86
C ALA A 232 -1.56 7.87 -19.64
N ARG A 233 -2.28 8.90 -19.21
CA ARG A 233 -1.68 10.21 -18.86
C ARG A 233 -0.92 10.22 -17.55
N PHE A 234 -1.16 9.22 -16.67
CA PHE A 234 -0.55 9.15 -15.37
C PHE A 234 0.66 8.20 -15.37
N GLU A 235 1.78 8.67 -14.86
CA GLU A 235 2.97 7.85 -14.66
C GLU A 235 3.34 7.83 -13.16
N VAL A 236 4.05 8.85 -12.64
CA VAL A 236 4.21 9.04 -11.20
C VAL A 236 3.21 10.09 -10.72
N VAL A 237 2.52 9.80 -9.64
CA VAL A 237 1.50 10.67 -9.04
C VAL A 237 1.87 10.96 -7.60
N VAL A 238 1.90 12.25 -7.21
CA VAL A 238 2.04 12.64 -5.81
C VAL A 238 0.76 13.31 -5.32
N THR A 239 0.32 12.96 -4.12
CA THR A 239 -0.92 13.50 -3.55
C THR A 239 -0.94 13.38 -2.03
N SER A 240 -1.86 14.12 -1.40
CA SER A 240 -2.11 14.07 0.04
C SER A 240 -2.60 12.68 0.49
N ASN A 241 -2.60 12.47 1.79
CA ASN A 241 -2.98 11.21 2.40
C ASN A 241 -4.38 10.75 1.99
N LEU A 242 -5.41 11.56 2.22
CA LEU A 242 -6.80 11.20 1.92
C LEU A 242 -7.04 11.02 0.41
N PHE A 243 -6.53 11.92 -0.41
CA PHE A 243 -6.73 11.78 -1.87
C PHE A 243 -5.99 10.57 -2.42
N GLY A 244 -4.79 10.26 -1.90
CA GLY A 244 -4.05 9.07 -2.26
C GLY A 244 -4.79 7.79 -1.91
N ASP A 245 -5.47 7.76 -0.76
CA ASP A 245 -6.28 6.63 -0.33
C ASP A 245 -7.41 6.36 -1.33
N ILE A 246 -8.25 7.37 -1.58
CA ILE A 246 -9.41 7.26 -2.45
C ILE A 246 -9.00 6.91 -3.90
N LEU A 247 -7.99 7.60 -4.43
CA LEU A 247 -7.58 7.40 -5.82
C LEU A 247 -6.92 6.06 -6.07
N THR A 248 -6.21 5.50 -5.10
CA THR A 248 -5.57 4.19 -5.28
C THR A 248 -6.56 3.04 -5.19
N ASP A 249 -7.69 3.19 -4.49
CA ASP A 249 -8.79 2.23 -4.54
C ASP A 249 -9.51 2.25 -5.89
N LEU A 250 -9.73 3.46 -6.45
CA LEU A 250 -10.17 3.59 -7.84
C LEU A 250 -9.15 2.96 -8.80
N GLY A 251 -7.85 3.20 -8.56
CA GLY A 251 -6.75 2.58 -9.30
C GLY A 251 -6.81 1.06 -9.27
N ALA A 252 -6.98 0.48 -8.10
CA ALA A 252 -7.12 -0.97 -7.93
C ALA A 252 -8.32 -1.51 -8.72
N ALA A 253 -9.46 -0.82 -8.64
CA ALA A 253 -10.67 -1.23 -9.35
C ALA A 253 -10.49 -1.28 -10.88
N ILE A 254 -9.77 -0.33 -11.47
CA ILE A 254 -9.52 -0.31 -12.92
C ILE A 254 -8.37 -1.23 -13.34
N ALA A 255 -7.50 -1.66 -12.42
CA ALA A 255 -6.33 -2.48 -12.68
C ALA A 255 -6.51 -3.98 -12.33
N GLY A 256 -7.74 -4.43 -12.12
CA GLY A 256 -8.03 -5.86 -11.92
C GLY A 256 -8.59 -6.21 -10.55
N GLY A 257 -8.74 -5.25 -9.63
CA GLY A 257 -9.38 -5.42 -8.33
C GLY A 257 -8.41 -5.37 -7.14
N MET A 258 -9.00 -5.32 -5.94
CA MET A 258 -8.25 -5.19 -4.68
C MET A 258 -7.31 -6.37 -4.40
N GLY A 259 -7.63 -7.58 -4.89
CA GLY A 259 -6.78 -8.77 -4.77
C GLY A 259 -5.44 -8.67 -5.53
N LEU A 260 -5.26 -7.62 -6.35
CA LEU A 260 -4.03 -7.29 -7.08
C LEU A 260 -3.42 -5.95 -6.64
N ALA A 261 -3.86 -5.36 -5.54
CA ALA A 261 -3.38 -4.05 -5.08
C ALA A 261 -2.38 -4.19 -3.91
N ALA A 262 -1.14 -3.82 -4.16
CA ALA A 262 -0.05 -3.86 -3.19
C ALA A 262 0.35 -2.46 -2.71
N GLY A 263 0.91 -2.38 -1.51
CA GLY A 263 1.40 -1.13 -0.94
C GLY A 263 2.67 -1.31 -0.10
N ALA A 264 3.51 -0.29 -0.11
CA ALA A 264 4.67 -0.19 0.75
C ALA A 264 4.62 1.12 1.54
N ASN A 265 4.76 1.04 2.85
CA ASN A 265 4.90 2.17 3.75
C ASN A 265 6.37 2.33 4.09
N LEU A 266 7.01 3.34 3.53
CA LEU A 266 8.45 3.45 3.56
C LEU A 266 8.93 4.54 4.53
N ASN A 267 9.97 4.21 5.27
CA ASN A 267 10.92 5.16 5.82
C ASN A 267 12.15 5.16 4.89
N PRO A 268 12.22 6.05 3.90
CA PRO A 268 13.25 6.00 2.86
C PRO A 268 14.67 6.13 3.37
N GLU A 269 14.86 6.80 4.50
CA GLU A 269 16.15 6.98 5.15
C GLU A 269 16.67 5.69 5.81
N GLY A 270 15.83 4.65 5.91
CA GLY A 270 16.17 3.37 6.52
C GLY A 270 16.48 3.45 8.03
N LYS A 271 16.03 4.49 8.70
CA LYS A 271 16.21 4.69 10.14
C LYS A 271 15.29 3.78 10.96
N TYR A 272 14.15 3.46 10.42
CA TYR A 272 13.13 2.62 11.02
C TYR A 272 12.65 1.57 10.02
N PRO A 273 12.06 0.45 10.48
CA PRO A 273 11.53 -0.57 9.57
C PRO A 273 10.43 0.00 8.69
N SER A 274 10.50 -0.29 7.40
CA SER A 274 9.42 -0.07 6.45
C SER A 274 8.39 -1.20 6.53
N MET A 275 7.14 -0.96 6.12
CA MET A 275 6.07 -1.95 6.20
C MET A 275 5.47 -2.22 4.81
N PHE A 276 5.27 -3.49 4.50
CA PHE A 276 4.74 -3.97 3.23
C PHE A 276 3.42 -4.69 3.49
N GLU A 277 2.39 -4.38 2.70
CA GLU A 277 1.04 -4.88 2.93
C GLU A 277 0.22 -4.93 1.63
N PRO A 278 -0.72 -5.86 1.48
CA PRO A 278 -1.78 -5.69 0.48
C PRO A 278 -2.68 -4.51 0.88
N VAL A 279 -3.27 -3.85 -0.12
CA VAL A 279 -4.14 -2.67 0.12
C VAL A 279 -5.53 -3.09 0.61
N HIS A 280 -5.96 -4.33 0.30
CA HIS A 280 -7.27 -4.84 0.71
C HIS A 280 -7.42 -4.95 2.23
N GLY A 281 -8.66 -4.84 2.72
CA GLY A 281 -9.02 -5.04 4.12
C GLY A 281 -9.10 -6.52 4.52
N SER A 282 -9.69 -6.78 5.68
CA SER A 282 -9.79 -8.11 6.30
C SER A 282 -10.80 -9.07 5.67
N ALA A 283 -11.73 -8.58 4.84
CA ALA A 283 -12.76 -9.38 4.16
C ALA A 283 -13.35 -10.49 5.05
N PRO A 284 -14.03 -10.12 6.16
CA PRO A 284 -14.47 -11.08 7.17
C PRO A 284 -15.49 -12.11 6.68
N ASP A 285 -16.18 -11.80 5.59
CA ASP A 285 -17.17 -12.66 4.93
C ASP A 285 -16.55 -13.92 4.29
N ILE A 286 -15.28 -13.87 3.90
CA ILE A 286 -14.55 -14.99 3.30
C ILE A 286 -13.40 -15.51 4.17
N ALA A 287 -13.19 -14.93 5.34
CA ALA A 287 -12.11 -15.33 6.25
C ALA A 287 -12.23 -16.82 6.65
N GLY A 288 -11.10 -17.54 6.67
CA GLY A 288 -11.03 -18.96 7.03
C GLY A 288 -11.59 -19.91 5.97
N THR A 289 -12.01 -19.41 4.80
CA THR A 289 -12.58 -20.25 3.73
C THR A 289 -11.57 -20.70 2.68
N GLY A 290 -10.34 -20.20 2.73
CA GLY A 290 -9.30 -20.50 1.74
C GLY A 290 -9.60 -19.93 0.35
N LYS A 291 -10.42 -18.87 0.25
CA LYS A 291 -10.82 -18.24 -1.03
C LYS A 291 -10.13 -16.92 -1.30
N ALA A 292 -9.43 -16.36 -0.31
CA ALA A 292 -8.75 -15.07 -0.45
C ALA A 292 -7.67 -15.12 -1.53
N ASN A 293 -7.59 -14.07 -2.34
CA ASN A 293 -6.55 -13.92 -3.35
C ASN A 293 -5.23 -13.47 -2.69
N PRO A 294 -4.13 -14.25 -2.75
CA PRO A 294 -2.87 -13.87 -2.13
C PRO A 294 -1.98 -12.99 -3.03
N LEU A 295 -2.38 -12.70 -4.28
CA LEU A 295 -1.50 -12.05 -5.26
C LEU A 295 -1.10 -10.62 -4.87
N ALA A 296 -1.97 -9.86 -4.19
CA ALA A 296 -1.62 -8.56 -3.64
C ALA A 296 -0.50 -8.67 -2.59
N THR A 297 -0.57 -9.68 -1.72
CA THR A 297 0.47 -9.97 -0.72
C THR A 297 1.78 -10.41 -1.37
N VAL A 298 1.73 -11.24 -2.42
CA VAL A 298 2.91 -11.61 -3.22
C VAL A 298 3.52 -10.39 -3.90
N TRP A 299 2.72 -9.47 -4.41
CA TRP A 299 3.22 -8.21 -4.97
C TRP A 299 3.83 -7.31 -3.89
N SER A 300 3.26 -7.25 -2.69
CA SER A 300 3.88 -6.53 -1.56
C SER A 300 5.23 -7.15 -1.16
N ALA A 301 5.36 -8.47 -1.24
CA ALA A 301 6.63 -9.16 -1.07
C ALA A 301 7.64 -8.78 -2.18
N SER A 302 7.20 -8.60 -3.43
CA SER A 302 8.02 -8.05 -4.51
C SER A 302 8.57 -6.66 -4.17
N GLN A 303 7.72 -5.75 -3.66
CA GLN A 303 8.16 -4.42 -3.23
C GLN A 303 9.17 -4.50 -2.06
N MET A 304 9.02 -5.46 -1.15
CA MET A 304 9.99 -5.69 -0.07
C MET A 304 11.34 -6.14 -0.63
N LEU A 305 11.36 -7.00 -1.62
CA LEU A 305 12.58 -7.44 -2.30
C LEU A 305 13.28 -6.28 -3.02
N ASP A 306 12.52 -5.43 -3.72
CA ASP A 306 13.04 -4.22 -4.37
C ASP A 306 13.68 -3.29 -3.32
N PHE A 307 13.02 -3.08 -2.19
CA PHE A 307 13.50 -2.26 -1.08
C PHE A 307 14.81 -2.79 -0.49
N PHE A 308 14.97 -4.10 -0.39
CA PHE A 308 16.20 -4.74 0.07
C PHE A 308 17.32 -4.79 -0.97
N GLY A 309 17.08 -4.29 -2.19
CA GLY A 309 18.07 -4.23 -3.26
C GLY A 309 18.13 -5.47 -4.14
N TYR A 310 17.05 -6.23 -4.21
CA TYR A 310 16.90 -7.41 -5.07
C TYR A 310 15.82 -7.21 -6.17
N PRO A 311 15.93 -6.16 -7.01
CA PRO A 311 14.89 -5.84 -7.99
C PRO A 311 14.67 -6.94 -9.04
N GLN A 312 15.68 -7.78 -9.29
CA GLN A 312 15.54 -8.94 -10.16
C GLN A 312 14.51 -9.95 -9.63
N TRP A 313 14.46 -10.14 -8.31
CA TRP A 313 13.49 -11.03 -7.67
C TRP A 313 12.10 -10.38 -7.56
N GLY A 314 12.04 -9.07 -7.30
CA GLY A 314 10.81 -8.32 -7.35
C GLY A 314 10.15 -8.44 -8.73
N LYS A 315 10.94 -8.20 -9.79
CA LYS A 315 10.47 -8.38 -11.17
C LYS A 315 10.06 -9.82 -11.47
N LYS A 316 10.85 -10.82 -11.08
CA LYS A 316 10.53 -12.24 -11.30
C LYS A 316 9.19 -12.63 -10.65
N LEU A 317 8.89 -12.10 -9.46
CA LEU A 317 7.58 -12.32 -8.81
C LEU A 317 6.43 -11.71 -9.61
N LEU A 318 6.59 -10.50 -10.12
CA LEU A 318 5.57 -9.89 -10.99
C LEU A 318 5.39 -10.67 -12.28
N ASP A 319 6.48 -11.12 -12.90
CA ASP A 319 6.43 -11.96 -14.10
C ASP A 319 5.69 -13.30 -13.82
N CYS A 320 5.85 -13.88 -12.61
CA CYS A 320 5.10 -15.08 -12.19
C CYS A 320 3.60 -14.79 -12.02
N ILE A 321 3.25 -13.64 -11.42
CA ILE A 321 1.84 -13.23 -11.29
C ILE A 321 1.21 -13.05 -12.68
N GLU A 322 1.85 -12.32 -13.58
CA GLU A 322 1.36 -12.13 -14.95
C GLU A 322 1.22 -13.47 -15.71
N HIS A 323 2.17 -14.38 -15.52
CA HIS A 323 2.08 -15.72 -16.12
C HIS A 323 0.86 -16.50 -15.62
N LEU A 324 0.64 -16.51 -14.31
CA LEU A 324 -0.51 -17.17 -13.67
C LEU A 324 -1.83 -16.58 -14.18
N LEU A 325 -1.93 -15.26 -14.27
CA LEU A 325 -3.12 -14.56 -14.78
C LEU A 325 -3.38 -14.92 -16.25
N CYS A 326 -2.34 -14.95 -17.08
CA CYS A 326 -2.46 -15.32 -18.49
C CYS A 326 -2.85 -16.80 -18.72
N GLU A 327 -2.34 -17.72 -17.89
CA GLU A 327 -2.74 -19.13 -17.97
C GLU A 327 -4.20 -19.35 -17.61
N ASN A 328 -4.76 -18.50 -16.76
CA ASN A 328 -6.17 -18.53 -16.32
C ASN A 328 -6.65 -19.89 -15.80
N LYS A 329 -5.76 -20.65 -15.13
CA LYS A 329 -6.07 -22.00 -14.63
C LYS A 329 -6.19 -22.05 -13.11
N THR A 330 -5.28 -21.39 -12.39
CA THR A 330 -5.18 -21.42 -10.94
C THR A 330 -5.45 -20.02 -10.37
N LEU A 331 -6.70 -19.58 -10.52
CA LEU A 331 -7.16 -18.26 -10.05
C LEU A 331 -8.22 -18.42 -8.97
N THR A 332 -8.28 -17.48 -8.05
CA THR A 332 -9.31 -17.38 -7.01
C THR A 332 -10.64 -16.87 -7.56
N CYS A 333 -11.69 -16.94 -6.76
CA CYS A 333 -13.05 -16.62 -7.20
C CYS A 333 -13.27 -15.17 -7.61
N ASP A 334 -12.54 -14.21 -7.03
CA ASP A 334 -12.55 -12.79 -7.40
C ASP A 334 -12.03 -12.55 -8.83
N LEU A 335 -11.17 -13.44 -9.33
CA LEU A 335 -10.66 -13.46 -10.70
C LEU A 335 -11.39 -14.48 -11.61
N GLY A 336 -12.55 -14.98 -11.17
CA GLY A 336 -13.39 -15.91 -11.94
C GLY A 336 -12.95 -17.38 -11.90
N GLY A 337 -11.95 -17.72 -11.07
CA GLY A 337 -11.46 -19.08 -10.90
C GLY A 337 -12.12 -19.83 -9.73
N THR A 338 -11.54 -20.99 -9.39
CA THR A 338 -12.00 -21.85 -8.29
C THR A 338 -10.86 -22.29 -7.38
N ALA A 339 -9.65 -21.80 -7.61
CA ALA A 339 -8.49 -22.18 -6.82
C ALA A 339 -8.56 -21.60 -5.40
N THR A 340 -7.97 -22.32 -4.46
CA THR A 340 -7.81 -21.84 -3.09
C THR A 340 -6.63 -20.89 -2.98
N THR A 341 -6.61 -20.11 -1.91
CA THR A 341 -5.47 -19.23 -1.52
C THR A 341 -4.16 -19.99 -1.59
N GLN A 342 -4.11 -21.18 -0.99
CA GLN A 342 -2.93 -22.04 -0.96
C GLN A 342 -2.51 -22.50 -2.37
N GLN A 343 -3.45 -22.92 -3.20
CA GLN A 343 -3.15 -23.38 -4.56
C GLN A 343 -2.53 -22.26 -5.41
N VAL A 344 -2.98 -21.02 -5.25
CA VAL A 344 -2.40 -19.87 -5.93
C VAL A 344 -0.96 -19.64 -5.45
N GLY A 345 -0.71 -19.64 -4.15
CA GLY A 345 0.63 -19.50 -3.61
C GLY A 345 1.59 -20.61 -4.05
N ASP A 346 1.12 -21.87 -4.06
CA ASP A 346 1.91 -23.02 -4.54
C ASP A 346 2.25 -22.86 -6.02
N ALA A 347 1.30 -22.40 -6.85
CA ALA A 347 1.54 -22.14 -8.28
C ALA A 347 2.60 -21.05 -8.51
N ILE A 348 2.59 -19.98 -7.70
CA ILE A 348 3.67 -18.96 -7.76
C ILE A 348 5.02 -19.56 -7.43
N VAL A 349 5.12 -20.41 -6.39
CA VAL A 349 6.38 -21.09 -6.02
C VAL A 349 6.86 -22.03 -7.13
N GLU A 350 5.96 -22.74 -7.79
CA GLU A 350 6.31 -23.58 -8.95
C GLU A 350 6.83 -22.77 -10.13
N LEU A 351 6.21 -21.60 -10.40
CA LEU A 351 6.65 -20.71 -11.48
C LEU A 351 8.02 -20.08 -11.22
N LEU A 352 8.34 -19.78 -9.96
CA LEU A 352 9.66 -19.27 -9.56
C LEU A 352 10.80 -20.25 -9.87
N GLN A 353 10.53 -21.57 -9.84
CA GLN A 353 11.53 -22.62 -10.07
C GLN A 353 11.80 -22.90 -11.55
N LYS A 354 10.97 -22.35 -12.45
CA LYS A 354 11.13 -22.43 -13.91
C LYS A 354 11.97 -21.26 -14.44
#